data_e3272454953eed5539b566cc0c1d43e3
#
_entry.id   e3272454953eed5539b566cc0c1d43e3
#
_cell.length_a   1.000
_cell.length_b   1.000
_cell.length_c   1.000
_cell.angle_alpha   90.00
_cell.angle_beta   90.00
_cell.angle_gamma   90.00
#
_symmetry.space_group_name_H-M   'P 1'
#
loop_
_entity.id
_entity.type
_entity.pdbx_description
1 polymer ?
#
loop_
_entity_poly.entity_id
_entity_poly.type
_entity_poly.pdbx_seq_one_letter_code
_entity_poly.pdbx_strand_id
1 'polypeptide(L)'
;VFQSEKTTADKNRAIAYLLKNKGLIEEDVEEILDVYFKQCSIEVDCVDLAKIGIFLANKGRILETNEKIVDEKIINYALAIMTTCGMYDYSGEYLAHVGIPSKSGVSGGILAVVPNQFGIGVYGPALDEYGNSVAGMELLKDLSNQLNLSLFS
;
A
#
# COMPACT_ATOMS: atom_id res chain seq x y z
N VAL A 1 2.93 -5.31 -17.52
CA VAL A 1 3.04 -4.20 -16.56
C VAL A 1 4.45 -3.62 -16.59
N PHE A 2 5.51 -4.35 -16.22
CA PHE A 2 6.90 -3.82 -16.13
C PHE A 2 7.36 -3.03 -17.37
N GLN A 3 7.21 -3.59 -18.58
CA GLN A 3 7.62 -2.90 -19.82
C GLN A 3 6.81 -1.63 -20.08
N SER A 4 5.52 -1.63 -19.79
CA SER A 4 4.65 -0.45 -19.92
C SER A 4 5.10 0.64 -18.95
N GLU A 5 5.28 0.33 -17.68
CA GLU A 5 5.78 1.26 -16.66
C GLU A 5 7.14 1.85 -17.07
N LYS A 6 8.08 1.02 -17.49
CA LYS A 6 9.43 1.46 -17.92
C LYS A 6 9.39 2.46 -19.06
N THR A 7 8.43 2.35 -19.98
CA THR A 7 8.34 3.23 -21.16
C THR A 7 7.52 4.50 -20.94
N THR A 8 6.59 4.50 -19.97
CA THR A 8 5.61 5.60 -19.80
C THR A 8 5.72 6.37 -18.48
N ALA A 9 6.66 6.01 -17.62
CA ALA A 9 6.76 6.56 -16.27
C ALA A 9 7.54 7.89 -16.17
N ASP A 10 7.23 8.87 -17.01
CA ASP A 10 7.89 10.18 -17.00
C ASP A 10 7.72 10.90 -15.64
N LYS A 11 6.56 10.78 -15.01
CA LYS A 11 6.30 11.35 -13.69
C LYS A 11 7.24 10.74 -12.62
N ASN A 12 7.44 9.43 -12.65
CA ASN A 12 8.33 8.75 -11.70
C ASN A 12 9.78 9.17 -11.91
N ARG A 13 10.21 9.34 -13.19
CA ARG A 13 11.54 9.88 -13.54
C ARG A 13 11.72 11.30 -13.01
N ALA A 14 10.74 12.17 -13.25
CA ALA A 14 10.79 13.54 -12.75
C ALA A 14 10.95 13.60 -11.23
N ILE A 15 10.20 12.77 -10.48
CA ILE A 15 10.30 12.67 -9.02
C ILE A 15 11.67 12.13 -8.61
N ALA A 16 12.16 11.06 -9.24
CA ALA A 16 13.47 10.47 -8.93
C ALA A 16 14.63 11.45 -9.18
N TYR A 17 14.61 12.21 -10.28
CA TYR A 17 15.59 13.25 -10.53
C TYR A 17 15.49 14.42 -9.54
N LEU A 18 14.28 14.78 -9.09
CA LEU A 18 14.10 15.76 -8.02
C LEU A 18 14.73 15.27 -6.71
N LEU A 19 14.52 14.01 -6.34
CA LEU A 19 15.12 13.40 -5.15
C LEU A 19 16.66 13.35 -5.27
N LYS A 20 17.18 13.02 -6.45
CA LYS A 20 18.62 13.06 -6.72
C LYS A 20 19.20 14.46 -6.58
N ASN A 21 18.51 15.47 -7.10
CA ASN A 21 18.93 16.87 -6.94
C ASN A 21 18.95 17.32 -5.47
N LYS A 22 18.13 16.72 -4.62
CA LYS A 22 18.11 16.96 -3.17
C LYS A 22 19.14 16.14 -2.38
N GLY A 23 19.93 15.31 -3.04
CA GLY A 23 20.91 14.44 -2.40
C GLY A 23 20.29 13.25 -1.64
N LEU A 24 19.04 12.90 -1.95
CA LEU A 24 18.33 11.75 -1.35
C LEU A 24 18.54 10.46 -2.13
N ILE A 25 19.00 10.55 -3.36
CA ILE A 25 19.38 9.44 -4.25
C ILE A 25 20.80 9.73 -4.74
N GLU A 26 21.72 8.81 -4.51
CA GLU A 26 23.12 8.92 -4.94
C GLU A 26 23.38 8.10 -6.22
N GLU A 27 22.68 6.97 -6.35
CA GLU A 27 22.83 6.00 -7.44
C GLU A 27 22.25 6.52 -8.76
N ASP A 28 22.35 5.70 -9.81
CA ASP A 28 21.72 5.99 -11.10
C ASP A 28 20.20 5.89 -11.02
N VAL A 29 19.52 6.92 -11.53
CA VAL A 29 18.04 7.02 -11.44
C VAL A 29 17.35 5.89 -12.20
N GLU A 30 17.88 5.50 -13.37
CA GLU A 30 17.24 4.44 -14.17
C GLU A 30 17.42 3.05 -13.53
N GLU A 31 18.54 2.80 -12.84
CA GLU A 31 18.75 1.56 -12.09
C GLU A 31 17.77 1.45 -10.92
N ILE A 32 17.58 2.53 -10.16
CA ILE A 32 16.60 2.58 -9.06
C ILE A 32 15.19 2.37 -9.58
N LEU A 33 14.83 3.06 -10.67
CA LEU A 33 13.50 2.93 -11.27
C LEU A 33 13.26 1.54 -11.87
N ASP A 34 14.27 0.88 -12.38
CA ASP A 34 14.15 -0.50 -12.88
C ASP A 34 13.75 -1.47 -11.75
N VAL A 35 14.35 -1.34 -10.57
CA VAL A 35 14.00 -2.09 -9.37
C VAL A 35 12.56 -1.74 -8.92
N TYR A 36 12.24 -0.46 -8.89
CA TYR A 36 10.91 0.03 -8.52
C TYR A 36 9.82 -0.54 -9.44
N PHE A 37 10.00 -0.48 -10.76
CA PHE A 37 9.04 -1.01 -11.72
C PHE A 37 8.89 -2.53 -11.64
N LYS A 38 9.98 -3.27 -11.36
CA LYS A 38 9.93 -4.71 -11.10
C LYS A 38 9.09 -5.02 -9.86
N GLN A 39 9.33 -4.30 -8.78
CA GLN A 39 8.58 -4.46 -7.52
C GLN A 39 7.09 -4.15 -7.73
N CYS A 40 6.74 -3.07 -8.45
CA CYS A 40 5.36 -2.73 -8.78
C CYS A 40 4.66 -3.72 -9.72
N SER A 41 5.42 -4.62 -10.36
CA SER A 41 4.92 -5.60 -11.34
C SER A 41 4.82 -7.02 -10.77
N ILE A 42 5.03 -7.21 -9.47
CA ILE A 42 4.83 -8.51 -8.81
C ILE A 42 3.33 -8.82 -8.82
N GLU A 43 2.98 -9.99 -9.34
CA GLU A 43 1.60 -10.48 -9.33
C GLU A 43 1.28 -11.13 -7.99
N VAL A 44 0.16 -10.73 -7.42
CA VAL A 44 -0.34 -11.21 -6.12
C VAL A 44 -1.86 -11.38 -6.20
N ASP A 45 -2.40 -12.26 -5.38
CA ASP A 45 -3.85 -12.38 -5.16
C ASP A 45 -4.30 -11.75 -3.83
N CYS A 46 -5.60 -11.82 -3.52
CA CYS A 46 -6.15 -11.28 -2.28
C CYS A 46 -5.58 -11.98 -1.03
N VAL A 47 -5.23 -13.26 -1.13
CA VAL A 47 -4.65 -14.02 -0.01
C VAL A 47 -3.22 -13.55 0.24
N ASP A 48 -2.45 -13.29 -0.81
CA ASP A 48 -1.10 -12.75 -0.69
C ASP A 48 -1.12 -11.33 -0.10
N LEU A 49 -2.05 -10.47 -0.56
CA LEU A 49 -2.26 -9.16 0.06
C LEU A 49 -2.61 -9.29 1.55
N ALA A 50 -3.50 -10.19 1.91
CA ALA A 50 -3.87 -10.43 3.31
C ALA A 50 -2.67 -10.93 4.14
N LYS A 51 -1.80 -11.79 3.58
CA LYS A 51 -0.56 -12.23 4.24
C LYS A 51 0.41 -11.09 4.47
N ILE A 52 0.58 -10.20 3.49
CA ILE A 52 1.36 -8.97 3.67
C ILE A 52 0.73 -8.11 4.77
N GLY A 53 -0.59 -7.99 4.76
CA GLY A 53 -1.32 -7.26 5.80
C GLY A 53 -1.12 -7.82 7.20
N ILE A 54 -1.17 -9.14 7.36
CA ILE A 54 -0.96 -9.78 8.67
C ILE A 54 0.49 -9.64 9.15
N PHE A 55 1.48 -9.68 8.24
CA PHE A 55 2.88 -9.39 8.58
C PHE A 55 3.03 -7.96 9.15
N LEU A 56 2.37 -6.98 8.54
CA LEU A 56 2.37 -5.59 9.04
C LEU A 56 1.59 -5.47 10.36
N ALA A 57 0.43 -6.13 10.48
CA ALA A 57 -0.37 -6.16 11.71
C ALA A 57 0.40 -6.82 12.86
N ASN A 58 1.24 -7.83 12.55
CA ASN A 58 2.09 -8.56 13.50
C ASN A 58 3.48 -7.91 13.70
N LYS A 59 3.58 -6.58 13.48
CA LYS A 59 4.78 -5.78 13.78
C LYS A 59 6.06 -6.24 13.10
N GLY A 60 5.95 -6.73 11.86
CA GLY A 60 7.08 -7.18 11.05
C GLY A 60 7.62 -8.56 11.43
N ARG A 61 6.76 -9.39 12.03
CA ARG A 61 7.07 -10.79 12.38
C ARG A 61 6.28 -11.75 11.50
N ILE A 62 6.92 -12.86 11.14
CA ILE A 62 6.23 -13.98 10.49
C ILE A 62 5.27 -14.61 11.50
N LEU A 63 4.00 -14.81 11.10
CA LEU A 63 2.95 -15.30 12.01
C LEU A 63 3.28 -16.71 12.55
N GLU A 64 3.75 -17.61 11.69
CA GLU A 64 3.96 -19.01 11.99
C GLU A 64 5.18 -19.25 12.89
N THR A 65 6.26 -18.51 12.67
CA THR A 65 7.54 -18.70 13.37
C THR A 65 7.81 -17.67 14.45
N ASN A 66 7.05 -16.58 14.46
CA ASN A 66 7.30 -15.39 15.28
C ASN A 66 8.68 -14.76 15.04
N GLU A 67 9.35 -15.12 13.95
CA GLU A 67 10.63 -14.54 13.56
C GLU A 67 10.46 -13.07 13.19
N LYS A 68 11.30 -12.21 13.74
CA LYS A 68 11.33 -10.77 13.41
C LYS A 68 12.12 -10.55 12.13
N ILE A 69 11.47 -10.11 11.08
CA ILE A 69 12.09 -9.79 9.78
C ILE A 69 12.37 -8.29 9.66
N VAL A 70 11.43 -7.46 10.15
CA VAL A 70 11.53 -5.99 10.07
C VAL A 70 11.35 -5.39 11.45
N ASP A 71 12.05 -4.30 11.73
CA ASP A 71 11.90 -3.59 13.00
C ASP A 71 10.50 -2.97 13.13
N GLU A 72 9.90 -3.07 14.31
CA GLU A 72 8.56 -2.54 14.60
C GLU A 72 8.45 -1.03 14.30
N LYS A 73 9.53 -0.26 14.49
CA LYS A 73 9.54 1.16 14.16
C LYS A 73 9.35 1.40 12.67
N ILE A 74 9.95 0.56 11.80
CA ILE A 74 9.77 0.65 10.35
C ILE A 74 8.33 0.32 9.97
N ILE A 75 7.74 -0.71 10.58
CA ILE A 75 6.33 -1.07 10.38
C ILE A 75 5.41 0.09 10.78
N ASN A 76 5.67 0.72 11.93
CA ASN A 76 4.88 1.85 12.39
C ASN A 76 4.96 3.05 11.42
N TYR A 77 6.14 3.33 10.84
CA TYR A 77 6.27 4.33 9.79
C TYR A 77 5.51 3.94 8.51
N ALA A 78 5.59 2.67 8.10
CA ALA A 78 4.85 2.18 6.93
C ALA A 78 3.34 2.34 7.12
N LEU A 79 2.80 1.95 8.27
CA LEU A 79 1.38 2.11 8.59
C LEU A 79 0.96 3.58 8.65
N ALA A 80 1.79 4.47 9.20
CA ALA A 80 1.52 5.90 9.20
C ALA A 80 1.47 6.48 7.77
N ILE A 81 2.38 6.07 6.88
CA ILE A 81 2.37 6.47 5.48
C ILE A 81 1.15 5.89 4.75
N MET A 82 0.80 4.63 4.99
CA MET A 82 -0.43 4.02 4.44
C MET A 82 -1.67 4.80 4.88
N THR A 83 -1.72 5.25 6.12
CA THR A 83 -2.83 6.03 6.68
C THR A 83 -2.97 7.40 5.99
N THR A 84 -1.86 8.07 5.71
CA THR A 84 -1.88 9.46 5.20
C THR A 84 -1.82 9.58 3.68
N CYS A 85 -1.25 8.59 2.98
CA CYS A 85 -0.96 8.66 1.54
C CYS A 85 -1.32 7.37 0.78
N GLY A 86 -1.91 6.36 1.42
CA GLY A 86 -2.08 5.04 0.84
C GLY A 86 -3.18 4.94 -0.21
N MET A 87 -4.13 5.87 -0.24
CA MET A 87 -5.31 5.89 -1.12
C MET A 87 -5.26 7.07 -2.11
N TYR A 88 -4.06 7.43 -2.56
CA TYR A 88 -3.83 8.55 -3.46
C TYR A 88 -4.42 9.87 -2.91
N ASP A 89 -4.98 10.73 -3.78
CA ASP A 89 -5.56 12.02 -3.37
C ASP A 89 -6.84 11.88 -2.52
N TYR A 90 -7.39 10.66 -2.42
CA TYR A 90 -8.54 10.31 -1.57
C TYR A 90 -8.18 9.87 -0.15
N SER A 91 -6.88 9.83 0.22
CA SER A 91 -6.41 9.24 1.49
C SER A 91 -7.07 9.85 2.75
N GLY A 92 -7.24 11.17 2.77
CA GLY A 92 -7.84 11.85 3.93
C GLY A 92 -9.32 11.51 4.10
N GLU A 93 -10.08 11.49 3.02
CA GLU A 93 -11.51 11.16 3.02
C GLU A 93 -11.74 9.67 3.33
N TYR A 94 -10.93 8.81 2.72
CA TYR A 94 -10.92 7.38 3.04
C TYR A 94 -10.65 7.12 4.53
N LEU A 95 -9.69 7.82 5.10
CA LEU A 95 -9.37 7.70 6.53
C LEU A 95 -10.54 8.10 7.42
N ALA A 96 -11.27 9.17 7.05
CA ALA A 96 -12.44 9.63 7.80
C ALA A 96 -13.62 8.64 7.74
N HIS A 97 -13.80 7.95 6.61
CA HIS A 97 -14.94 7.05 6.38
C HIS A 97 -14.67 5.57 6.73
N VAL A 98 -13.43 5.12 6.55
CA VAL A 98 -13.02 3.72 6.75
C VAL A 98 -12.13 3.57 7.97
N GLY A 99 -11.17 4.47 8.16
CA GLY A 99 -10.32 4.52 9.35
C GLY A 99 -9.32 3.37 9.47
N ILE A 100 -9.04 2.62 8.40
CA ILE A 100 -8.10 1.50 8.40
C ILE A 100 -6.88 1.88 7.54
N PRO A 101 -5.64 1.79 8.04
CA PRO A 101 -4.43 1.95 7.24
C PRO A 101 -4.48 1.07 5.99
N SER A 102 -4.47 1.68 4.80
CA SER A 102 -4.65 0.93 3.55
C SER A 102 -3.72 1.41 2.45
N LYS A 103 -3.43 0.55 1.49
CA LYS A 103 -2.68 0.87 0.27
C LYS A 103 -3.39 0.37 -0.96
N SER A 104 -3.74 1.28 -1.84
CA SER A 104 -4.38 1.01 -3.13
C SER A 104 -3.37 0.79 -4.25
N GLY A 105 -3.71 -0.07 -5.18
CA GLY A 105 -2.99 -0.29 -6.43
C GLY A 105 -3.90 -0.07 -7.65
N VAL A 106 -3.37 0.54 -8.70
CA VAL A 106 -4.11 0.82 -9.95
C VAL A 106 -4.55 -0.44 -10.71
N SER A 107 -4.15 -1.62 -10.25
CA SER A 107 -4.70 -2.89 -10.71
C SER A 107 -6.08 -3.22 -10.13
N GLY A 108 -6.52 -2.48 -9.08
CA GLY A 108 -7.77 -2.71 -8.37
C GLY A 108 -7.62 -3.48 -7.05
N GLY A 109 -6.39 -3.79 -6.64
CA GLY A 109 -6.09 -4.38 -5.35
C GLY A 109 -6.01 -3.33 -4.24
N ILE A 110 -6.52 -3.63 -3.04
CA ILE A 110 -6.30 -2.84 -1.83
C ILE A 110 -5.82 -3.77 -0.73
N LEU A 111 -4.70 -3.41 -0.13
CA LEU A 111 -4.20 -3.97 1.12
C LEU A 111 -4.67 -3.09 2.27
N ALA A 112 -5.36 -3.66 3.25
CA ALA A 112 -5.72 -2.97 4.49
C ALA A 112 -5.18 -3.70 5.71
N VAL A 113 -4.82 -2.96 6.74
CA VAL A 113 -4.17 -3.50 7.95
C VAL A 113 -4.94 -3.05 9.19
N VAL A 114 -5.43 -4.00 9.95
CA VAL A 114 -5.96 -3.74 11.30
C VAL A 114 -4.83 -4.04 12.30
N PRO A 115 -4.16 -3.01 12.86
CA PRO A 115 -2.96 -3.20 13.66
C PRO A 115 -3.19 -4.13 14.84
N ASN A 116 -2.24 -5.04 15.10
CA ASN A 116 -2.28 -6.07 16.14
C ASN A 116 -3.41 -7.11 15.99
N GLN A 117 -4.12 -7.15 14.86
CA GLN A 117 -5.24 -8.08 14.65
C GLN A 117 -5.05 -8.90 13.37
N PHE A 118 -5.28 -8.30 12.19
CA PHE A 118 -5.22 -9.01 10.91
C PHE A 118 -4.94 -8.09 9.72
N GLY A 119 -4.68 -8.71 8.57
CA GLY A 119 -4.60 -8.06 7.27
C GLY A 119 -5.80 -8.41 6.40
N ILE A 120 -6.19 -7.48 5.52
CA ILE A 120 -7.28 -7.66 4.56
C ILE A 120 -6.72 -7.40 3.15
N GLY A 121 -6.98 -8.32 2.23
CA GLY A 121 -6.73 -8.13 0.80
C GLY A 121 -8.06 -8.13 0.05
N VAL A 122 -8.34 -7.08 -0.70
CA VAL A 122 -9.53 -6.98 -1.56
C VAL A 122 -9.13 -6.68 -3.00
N TYR A 123 -9.95 -7.10 -3.95
CA TYR A 123 -9.75 -6.82 -5.37
C TYR A 123 -11.07 -6.48 -6.05
N GLY A 124 -11.06 -5.41 -6.83
CA GLY A 124 -12.16 -5.02 -7.71
C GLY A 124 -11.59 -4.20 -8.87
N PRO A 125 -11.78 -4.61 -10.14
CA PRO A 125 -11.10 -4.01 -11.28
C PRO A 125 -11.62 -2.63 -11.69
N ALA A 126 -12.84 -2.26 -11.27
CA ALA A 126 -13.40 -0.95 -11.55
C ALA A 126 -12.79 0.10 -10.61
N LEU A 127 -12.16 1.12 -11.19
CA LEU A 127 -11.49 2.20 -10.46
C LEU A 127 -12.32 3.48 -10.51
N ASP A 128 -12.21 4.28 -9.45
CA ASP A 128 -12.70 5.66 -9.41
C ASP A 128 -11.74 6.63 -10.13
N GLU A 129 -12.06 7.90 -10.09
CA GLU A 129 -11.25 8.98 -10.68
C GLU A 129 -9.87 9.16 -10.01
N TYR A 130 -9.69 8.66 -8.79
CA TYR A 130 -8.41 8.69 -8.04
C TYR A 130 -7.54 7.46 -8.31
N GLY A 131 -8.10 6.39 -8.90
CA GLY A 131 -7.41 5.13 -9.16
C GLY A 131 -7.63 4.05 -8.09
N ASN A 132 -8.61 4.21 -7.22
CA ASN A 132 -8.97 3.25 -6.19
C ASN A 132 -10.09 2.31 -6.64
N SER A 133 -10.06 1.05 -6.18
CA SER A 133 -11.14 0.09 -6.43
C SER A 133 -12.45 0.53 -5.78
N VAL A 134 -13.48 0.82 -6.58
CA VAL A 134 -14.81 1.23 -6.10
C VAL A 134 -15.40 0.16 -5.18
N ALA A 135 -15.48 -1.08 -5.65
CA ALA A 135 -16.02 -2.18 -4.86
C ALA A 135 -15.17 -2.51 -3.63
N GLY A 136 -13.83 -2.40 -3.76
CA GLY A 136 -12.91 -2.62 -2.64
C GLY A 136 -13.08 -1.60 -1.53
N MET A 137 -13.25 -0.33 -1.86
CA MET A 137 -13.49 0.73 -0.87
C MET A 137 -14.83 0.55 -0.13
N GLU A 138 -15.92 0.27 -0.85
CA GLU A 138 -17.22 0.03 -0.23
C GLU A 138 -17.20 -1.20 0.71
N LEU A 139 -16.56 -2.29 0.28
CA LEU A 139 -16.39 -3.47 1.12
C LEU A 139 -15.61 -3.16 2.40
N LEU A 140 -14.49 -2.43 2.29
CA LEU A 140 -13.69 -2.05 3.47
C LEU A 140 -14.44 -1.11 4.41
N LYS A 141 -15.26 -0.20 3.88
CA LYS A 141 -16.13 0.67 4.65
C LYS A 141 -17.19 -0.13 5.43
N ASP A 142 -17.84 -1.06 4.75
CA ASP A 142 -18.83 -1.92 5.39
C ASP A 142 -18.20 -2.79 6.49
N LEU A 143 -17.06 -3.41 6.22
CA LEU A 143 -16.31 -4.19 7.21
C LEU A 143 -15.89 -3.34 8.41
N SER A 144 -15.36 -2.13 8.15
CA SER A 144 -14.95 -1.22 9.20
C SER A 144 -16.10 -0.88 10.13
N ASN A 145 -17.27 -0.55 9.57
CA ASN A 145 -18.45 -0.18 10.33
C ASN A 145 -19.03 -1.38 11.11
N GLN A 146 -19.14 -2.56 10.46
CA GLN A 146 -19.75 -3.74 11.09
C GLN A 146 -18.89 -4.35 12.20
N LEU A 147 -17.57 -4.29 12.05
CA LEU A 147 -16.62 -4.90 12.98
C LEU A 147 -15.90 -3.89 13.88
N ASN A 148 -16.23 -2.60 13.75
CA ASN A 148 -15.64 -1.51 14.53
C ASN A 148 -14.10 -1.47 14.42
N LEU A 149 -13.59 -1.46 13.17
CA LEU A 149 -12.15 -1.58 12.86
C LEU A 149 -11.44 -0.25 12.70
N SER A 150 -12.17 0.86 12.72
CA SER A 150 -11.58 2.19 12.55
C SER A 150 -10.56 2.49 13.67
N LEU A 151 -9.44 3.14 13.31
CA LEU A 151 -8.50 3.69 14.31
C LEU A 151 -9.12 4.71 15.26
N PHE A 152 -10.31 5.20 14.93
CA PHE A 152 -11.02 6.25 15.66
C PHE A 152 -12.26 5.73 16.41
N SER A 153 -12.48 4.44 16.43
CA SER A 153 -13.59 3.80 17.11
C SER A 153 -13.25 3.35 18.53
#